data_ba28be7da2b9189bbaf6b5086b330fa9
#
_entry.id   ba28be7da2b9189bbaf6b5086b330fa9
#
_cell.length_a   1.000
_cell.length_b   1.000
_cell.length_c   1.000
_cell.angle_alpha   90.00
_cell.angle_beta   90.00
_cell.angle_gamma   90.00
#
_symmetry.space_group_name_H-M   'P 1'
#
loop_
_entity.id
_entity.type
_entity.pdbx_description
1 polymer ?
#
loop_
_entity_poly.entity_id
_entity_poly.type
_entity_poly.pdbx_seq_one_letter_code
_entity_poly.pdbx_strand_id
1 'polypeptide(L)'
;MTTEEQFEIFSECCDELKNSKIIIADAKVSKLLRSIVSSPSLVDIVGEALVGYNFDTEFNKCIETSADGTTTISLPSEPHKIIALVFSLLSEFDSHRMDLQEFILSYFKSENLTKSFKLFNTQLIDALRENLSNWIGIGKSEEQKATLDLEQTIETPDTPPIEPTTTEADSPDKLFADLKIIFEQIKETINTDVRVKQETKDDLNITIEALLETLRLKNFKILNALLISLNNMIANIKSTKYYHQEMQTRLAKFYENFI
;
A
#
# COMPACT_ATOMS: atom_id res chain seq x y z
N MET A 1 -17.03 13.77 -6.18
CA MET A 1 -15.63 14.24 -6.17
C MET A 1 -14.94 13.69 -7.39
N THR A 2 -14.40 14.53 -8.26
CA THR A 2 -13.68 14.12 -9.45
C THR A 2 -12.29 13.57 -9.08
N THR A 3 -11.64 12.86 -10.00
CA THR A 3 -10.26 12.38 -9.81
C THR A 3 -9.28 13.53 -9.58
N GLU A 4 -9.51 14.66 -10.25
CA GLU A 4 -8.72 15.89 -10.10
C GLU A 4 -8.86 16.48 -8.69
N GLU A 5 -10.09 16.61 -8.17
CA GLU A 5 -10.34 17.07 -6.80
C GLU A 5 -9.70 16.16 -5.75
N GLN A 6 -9.72 14.83 -5.97
CA GLN A 6 -9.08 13.86 -5.09
C GLN A 6 -7.55 14.03 -5.10
N PHE A 7 -6.97 14.23 -6.27
CA PHE A 7 -5.53 14.46 -6.41
C PHE A 7 -5.10 15.80 -5.80
N GLU A 8 -5.94 16.84 -5.90
CA GLU A 8 -5.67 18.16 -5.29
C GLU A 8 -5.56 18.02 -3.75
N ILE A 9 -6.50 17.33 -3.11
CA ILE A 9 -6.46 17.07 -1.66
C ILE A 9 -5.19 16.30 -1.27
N PHE A 10 -4.80 15.29 -2.05
CA PHE A 10 -3.55 14.57 -1.83
C PHE A 10 -2.34 15.48 -1.98
N SER A 11 -2.31 16.32 -3.02
CA SER A 11 -1.24 17.28 -3.29
C SER A 11 -1.09 18.29 -2.16
N GLU A 12 -2.20 18.81 -1.61
CA GLU A 12 -2.19 19.67 -0.42
C GLU A 12 -1.57 18.96 0.79
N CYS A 13 -1.88 17.68 1.01
CA CYS A 13 -1.27 16.88 2.07
C CYS A 13 0.25 16.71 1.87
N CYS A 14 0.72 16.55 0.62
CA CYS A 14 2.15 16.55 0.31
C CYS A 14 2.80 17.89 0.69
N ASP A 15 2.17 18.99 0.32
CA ASP A 15 2.70 20.34 0.64
C ASP A 15 2.67 20.60 2.15
N GLU A 16 1.66 20.16 2.87
CA GLU A 16 1.62 20.22 4.33
C GLU A 16 2.78 19.46 4.98
N LEU A 17 3.10 18.25 4.48
CA LEU A 17 4.23 17.45 4.97
C LEU A 17 5.55 18.16 4.67
N LYS A 18 5.75 18.66 3.45
CA LYS A 18 6.97 19.38 3.03
C LYS A 18 7.24 20.64 3.84
N ASN A 19 6.18 21.37 4.20
CA ASN A 19 6.26 22.62 4.97
C ASN A 19 6.22 22.38 6.49
N SER A 20 6.08 21.14 6.93
CA SER A 20 6.04 20.80 8.35
C SER A 20 7.43 20.80 9.01
N LYS A 21 7.43 20.85 10.34
CA LYS A 21 8.62 20.51 11.12
C LYS A 21 8.67 19.00 11.29
N ILE A 22 9.88 18.42 11.33
CA ILE A 22 10.09 16.98 11.48
C ILE A 22 9.41 16.39 12.73
N ILE A 23 9.29 17.16 13.81
CA ILE A 23 8.66 16.73 15.07
C ILE A 23 7.17 16.33 14.87
N ILE A 24 6.50 16.90 13.87
CA ILE A 24 5.09 16.60 13.56
C ILE A 24 4.95 15.86 12.23
N ALA A 25 6.06 15.40 11.66
CA ALA A 25 6.06 14.75 10.34
C ALA A 25 5.27 13.44 10.36
N ASP A 26 5.34 12.64 11.43
CA ASP A 26 4.57 11.40 11.57
C ASP A 26 3.07 11.64 11.41
N ALA A 27 2.52 12.65 12.11
CA ALA A 27 1.10 13.01 11.95
C ALA A 27 0.76 13.47 10.54
N LYS A 28 1.71 14.10 9.83
CA LYS A 28 1.51 14.52 8.43
C LYS A 28 1.61 13.35 7.46
N VAL A 29 2.49 12.35 7.73
CA VAL A 29 2.54 11.09 6.99
C VAL A 29 1.21 10.33 7.13
N SER A 30 0.68 10.19 8.34
CA SER A 30 -0.64 9.59 8.58
C SER A 30 -1.76 10.32 7.81
N LYS A 31 -1.73 11.66 7.79
CA LYS A 31 -2.71 12.47 7.03
C LYS A 31 -2.58 12.22 5.53
N LEU A 32 -1.35 12.19 5.01
CA LEU A 32 -1.06 11.92 3.60
C LEU A 32 -1.55 10.53 3.17
N LEU A 33 -1.27 9.49 3.94
CA LEU A 33 -1.78 8.15 3.68
C LEU A 33 -3.31 8.09 3.69
N ARG A 34 -3.96 8.76 4.65
CA ARG A 34 -5.43 8.85 4.70
C ARG A 34 -6.00 9.53 3.47
N SER A 35 -5.34 10.56 2.91
CA SER A 35 -5.81 11.22 1.69
C SER A 35 -5.77 10.28 0.48
N ILE A 36 -4.77 9.40 0.39
CA ILE A 36 -4.70 8.35 -0.64
C ILE A 36 -5.84 7.34 -0.45
N VAL A 37 -5.97 6.78 0.76
CA VAL A 37 -6.97 5.73 1.08
C VAL A 37 -8.41 6.25 0.92
N SER A 38 -8.65 7.53 1.17
CA SER A 38 -9.97 8.16 1.01
C SER A 38 -10.31 8.48 -0.45
N SER A 39 -9.37 8.29 -1.37
CA SER A 39 -9.49 8.66 -2.79
C SER A 39 -9.54 7.40 -3.66
N PRO A 40 -10.73 6.95 -4.14
CA PRO A 40 -10.85 5.70 -4.91
C PRO A 40 -9.89 5.61 -6.09
N SER A 41 -9.72 6.71 -6.84
CA SER A 41 -8.80 6.75 -7.99
C SER A 41 -7.34 6.55 -7.59
N LEU A 42 -6.90 7.13 -6.45
CA LEU A 42 -5.53 6.95 -5.96
C LEU A 42 -5.31 5.55 -5.38
N VAL A 43 -6.32 5.00 -4.70
CA VAL A 43 -6.29 3.61 -4.20
C VAL A 43 -6.12 2.62 -5.34
N ASP A 44 -6.83 2.79 -6.44
CA ASP A 44 -6.71 1.90 -7.61
C ASP A 44 -5.29 1.95 -8.18
N ILE A 45 -4.73 3.13 -8.38
CA ILE A 45 -3.36 3.30 -8.91
C ILE A 45 -2.31 2.70 -7.98
N VAL A 46 -2.39 3.00 -6.69
CA VAL A 46 -1.47 2.44 -5.69
C VAL A 46 -1.63 0.93 -5.60
N GLY A 47 -2.88 0.42 -5.66
CA GLY A 47 -3.17 -0.99 -5.68
C GLY A 47 -2.54 -1.69 -6.89
N GLU A 48 -2.60 -1.10 -8.09
CA GLU A 48 -1.92 -1.61 -9.28
C GLU A 48 -0.40 -1.63 -9.12
N ALA A 49 0.16 -0.56 -8.57
CA ALA A 49 1.59 -0.47 -8.33
C ALA A 49 2.11 -1.51 -7.34
N LEU A 50 1.28 -1.93 -6.38
CA LEU A 50 1.63 -2.93 -5.37
C LEU A 50 1.46 -4.38 -5.83
N VAL A 51 0.85 -4.63 -7.00
CA VAL A 51 0.70 -6.00 -7.52
C VAL A 51 2.07 -6.62 -7.78
N GLY A 52 2.37 -7.73 -7.10
CA GLY A 52 3.66 -8.43 -7.21
C GLY A 52 4.86 -7.68 -6.63
N TYR A 53 4.63 -6.54 -5.95
CA TYR A 53 5.71 -5.76 -5.36
C TYR A 53 6.13 -6.33 -4.00
N ASN A 54 7.41 -6.70 -3.87
CA ASN A 54 8.00 -7.13 -2.59
C ASN A 54 8.86 -5.99 -2.04
N PHE A 55 8.36 -5.34 -0.99
CA PHE A 55 9.01 -4.17 -0.40
C PHE A 55 10.45 -4.43 0.02
N ASP A 56 10.72 -5.49 0.79
CA ASP A 56 12.08 -5.75 1.32
C ASP A 56 13.09 -5.97 0.19
N THR A 57 12.67 -6.73 -0.84
CA THR A 57 13.52 -7.02 -1.99
C THR A 57 13.81 -5.76 -2.82
N GLU A 58 12.79 -4.97 -3.13
CA GLU A 58 12.93 -3.79 -3.97
C GLU A 58 13.58 -2.63 -3.20
N PHE A 59 13.28 -2.47 -1.91
CA PHE A 59 13.94 -1.49 -1.05
C PHE A 59 15.45 -1.72 -0.96
N ASN A 60 15.87 -2.98 -0.76
CA ASN A 60 17.31 -3.33 -0.71
C ASN A 60 18.04 -3.04 -2.04
N LYS A 61 17.35 -3.11 -3.18
CA LYS A 61 17.94 -2.73 -4.48
C LYS A 61 18.12 -1.22 -4.64
N CYS A 62 17.32 -0.43 -3.93
CA CYS A 62 17.38 1.03 -3.95
C CYS A 62 18.46 1.61 -3.03
N ILE A 63 19.05 0.77 -2.16
CA ILE A 63 20.10 1.20 -1.22
C ILE A 63 21.46 1.11 -1.92
N GLU A 64 22.13 2.23 -2.02
CA GLU A 64 23.50 2.32 -2.54
C GLU A 64 24.44 2.74 -1.41
N THR A 65 25.54 2.01 -1.25
CA THR A 65 26.58 2.35 -0.29
C THR A 65 27.84 2.78 -1.05
N SER A 66 28.22 4.03 -0.90
CA SER A 66 29.42 4.60 -1.50
C SER A 66 30.70 4.08 -0.81
N ALA A 67 31.85 4.26 -1.46
CA ALA A 67 33.15 3.80 -0.95
C ALA A 67 33.55 4.46 0.39
N ASP A 68 33.00 5.61 0.71
CA ASP A 68 33.17 6.31 2.00
C ASP A 68 32.26 5.82 3.12
N GLY A 69 31.43 4.79 2.85
CA GLY A 69 30.47 4.23 3.78
C GLY A 69 29.17 5.04 3.91
N THR A 70 28.96 6.04 3.04
CA THR A 70 27.70 6.78 3.00
C THR A 70 26.63 5.95 2.27
N THR A 71 25.51 5.74 2.94
CA THR A 71 24.36 5.04 2.37
C THR A 71 23.34 6.05 1.87
N THR A 72 22.87 5.87 0.63
CA THR A 72 21.87 6.71 -0.01
C THR A 72 20.77 5.84 -0.63
N ILE A 73 19.63 6.44 -0.92
CA ILE A 73 18.52 5.80 -1.62
C ILE A 73 18.48 6.31 -3.06
N SER A 74 18.44 5.39 -4.02
CA SER A 74 18.26 5.65 -5.45
C SER A 74 16.89 5.11 -5.86
N LEU A 75 16.02 5.98 -6.38
CA LEU A 75 14.68 5.56 -6.79
C LEU A 75 14.75 4.67 -8.05
N PRO A 76 13.87 3.67 -8.18
CA PRO A 76 13.77 2.88 -9.39
C PRO A 76 13.34 3.75 -10.58
N SER A 77 13.69 3.30 -11.80
CA SER A 77 13.33 4.03 -13.03
C SER A 77 11.86 3.87 -13.43
N GLU A 78 11.19 2.86 -12.90
CA GLU A 78 9.83 2.48 -13.29
C GLU A 78 8.80 3.21 -12.42
N PRO A 79 7.87 3.98 -13.02
CA PRO A 79 6.89 4.80 -12.27
C PRO A 79 6.08 4.02 -11.24
N HIS A 80 5.59 2.82 -11.59
CA HIS A 80 4.82 1.98 -10.68
C HIS A 80 5.66 1.50 -9.48
N LYS A 81 6.95 1.22 -9.67
CA LYS A 81 7.84 0.85 -8.55
C LYS A 81 8.15 2.03 -7.63
N ILE A 82 8.21 3.25 -8.18
CA ILE A 82 8.36 4.47 -7.35
C ILE A 82 7.13 4.63 -6.46
N ILE A 83 5.93 4.53 -7.04
CA ILE A 83 4.66 4.63 -6.28
C ILE A 83 4.62 3.55 -5.20
N ALA A 84 4.90 2.29 -5.55
CA ALA A 84 4.88 1.17 -4.62
C ALA A 84 5.90 1.33 -3.49
N LEU A 85 7.14 1.73 -3.82
CA LEU A 85 8.23 1.94 -2.86
C LEU A 85 7.87 3.03 -1.85
N VAL A 86 7.49 4.21 -2.34
CA VAL A 86 7.25 5.36 -1.47
C VAL A 86 6.01 5.14 -0.62
N PHE A 87 4.93 4.60 -1.20
CA PHE A 87 3.73 4.25 -0.43
C PHE A 87 4.04 3.23 0.67
N SER A 88 4.82 2.18 0.36
CA SER A 88 5.22 1.18 1.36
C SER A 88 6.08 1.80 2.46
N LEU A 89 7.06 2.65 2.13
CA LEU A 89 7.86 3.39 3.12
C LEU A 89 6.98 4.24 4.05
N LEU A 90 6.05 4.99 3.49
CA LEU A 90 5.12 5.79 4.30
C LEU A 90 4.28 4.92 5.23
N SER A 91 3.88 3.73 4.77
CA SER A 91 3.13 2.76 5.59
C SER A 91 3.99 2.15 6.71
N GLU A 92 5.29 1.92 6.46
CA GLU A 92 6.25 1.49 7.50
C GLU A 92 6.41 2.56 8.60
N PHE A 93 6.48 3.85 8.21
CA PHE A 93 6.54 4.95 9.17
C PHE A 93 5.24 5.09 9.97
N ASP A 94 4.08 5.08 9.31
CA ASP A 94 2.78 5.21 9.97
C ASP A 94 2.50 4.07 10.96
N SER A 95 2.95 2.86 10.63
CA SER A 95 2.86 1.69 11.51
C SER A 95 3.94 1.62 12.59
N HIS A 96 4.85 2.61 12.67
CA HIS A 96 5.99 2.65 13.59
C HIS A 96 6.90 1.39 13.52
N ARG A 97 6.92 0.70 12.37
CA ARG A 97 7.88 -0.39 12.11
C ARG A 97 9.25 0.16 11.73
N MET A 98 9.26 1.36 11.17
CA MET A 98 10.45 2.10 10.84
C MET A 98 10.32 3.52 11.42
N ASP A 99 11.35 4.00 12.10
CA ASP A 99 11.39 5.37 12.62
C ASP A 99 11.74 6.34 11.50
N LEU A 100 10.86 7.31 11.23
CA LEU A 100 11.01 8.28 10.15
C LEU A 100 12.27 9.14 10.33
N GLN A 101 12.58 9.57 11.56
CA GLN A 101 13.73 10.43 11.82
C GLN A 101 15.04 9.66 11.65
N GLU A 102 15.10 8.44 12.15
CA GLU A 102 16.27 7.55 12.00
C GLU A 102 16.50 7.22 10.50
N PHE A 103 15.43 6.94 9.77
CA PHE A 103 15.48 6.71 8.33
C PHE A 103 16.06 7.92 7.57
N ILE A 104 15.57 9.12 7.86
CA ILE A 104 16.05 10.35 7.22
C ILE A 104 17.54 10.59 7.53
N LEU A 105 17.96 10.38 8.76
CA LEU A 105 19.36 10.51 9.14
C LEU A 105 20.27 9.46 8.51
N SER A 106 19.74 8.28 8.23
CA SER A 106 20.49 7.18 7.62
C SER A 106 20.71 7.38 6.14
N TYR A 107 19.68 7.80 5.41
CA TYR A 107 19.67 7.79 3.94
C TYR A 107 19.71 9.18 3.28
N PHE A 108 19.38 10.26 4.00
CA PHE A 108 19.31 11.64 3.48
C PHE A 108 20.27 12.56 4.22
N LYS A 109 21.52 12.14 4.36
CA LYS A 109 22.54 12.89 5.11
C LYS A 109 22.76 14.28 4.54
N SER A 110 22.63 15.30 5.40
CA SER A 110 22.90 16.69 5.09
C SER A 110 23.47 17.39 6.34
N GLU A 111 23.78 18.68 6.21
CA GLU A 111 24.37 19.48 7.28
C GLU A 111 23.55 19.49 8.58
N ASN A 112 22.24 19.37 8.48
CA ASN A 112 21.34 19.30 9.61
C ASN A 112 20.04 18.56 9.27
N LEU A 113 19.32 18.13 10.31
CA LEU A 113 18.08 17.35 10.19
C LEU A 113 17.01 18.04 9.33
N THR A 114 16.90 19.37 9.38
CA THR A 114 15.94 20.11 8.56
C THR A 114 16.27 20.02 7.07
N LYS A 115 17.55 20.08 6.70
CA LYS A 115 17.99 19.90 5.31
C LYS A 115 17.82 18.45 4.87
N SER A 116 18.12 17.47 5.73
CA SER A 116 17.87 16.06 5.49
C SER A 116 16.38 15.79 5.24
N PHE A 117 15.51 16.37 6.04
CA PHE A 117 14.06 16.26 5.86
C PHE A 117 13.57 16.90 4.54
N LYS A 118 14.16 18.01 4.13
CA LYS A 118 13.87 18.61 2.81
C LYS A 118 14.29 17.69 1.67
N LEU A 119 15.47 17.06 1.76
CA LEU A 119 15.93 16.09 0.75
C LEU A 119 14.99 14.89 0.66
N PHE A 120 14.58 14.33 1.80
CA PHE A 120 13.58 13.27 1.86
C PHE A 120 12.30 13.67 1.13
N ASN A 121 11.74 14.85 1.45
CA ASN A 121 10.52 15.32 0.81
C ASN A 121 10.70 15.51 -0.70
N THR A 122 11.81 16.12 -1.14
CA THR A 122 12.07 16.36 -2.56
C THR A 122 12.29 15.07 -3.34
N GLN A 123 12.99 14.09 -2.76
CA GLN A 123 13.32 12.86 -3.47
C GLN A 123 12.19 11.84 -3.43
N LEU A 124 11.46 11.71 -2.33
CA LEU A 124 10.42 10.68 -2.19
C LEU A 124 9.00 11.24 -2.38
N ILE A 125 8.66 12.31 -1.67
CA ILE A 125 7.28 12.82 -1.69
C ILE A 125 6.94 13.49 -3.02
N ASP A 126 7.87 14.30 -3.56
CA ASP A 126 7.69 14.90 -4.89
C ASP A 126 7.65 13.83 -5.98
N ALA A 127 8.51 12.79 -5.91
CA ALA A 127 8.48 11.69 -6.86
C ALA A 127 7.15 10.92 -6.80
N LEU A 128 6.60 10.64 -5.61
CA LEU A 128 5.28 10.01 -5.48
C LEU A 128 4.20 10.88 -6.12
N ARG A 129 4.19 12.18 -5.82
CA ARG A 129 3.21 13.13 -6.37
C ARG A 129 3.29 13.22 -7.88
N GLU A 130 4.48 13.33 -8.44
CA GLU A 130 4.71 13.44 -9.89
C GLU A 130 4.26 12.16 -10.61
N ASN A 131 4.63 10.98 -10.09
CA ASN A 131 4.25 9.71 -10.71
C ASN A 131 2.75 9.43 -10.63
N LEU A 132 2.09 9.78 -9.52
CA LEU A 132 0.63 9.72 -9.42
C LEU A 132 -0.06 10.71 -10.36
N SER A 133 0.45 11.95 -10.47
CA SER A 133 -0.06 12.96 -11.42
C SER A 133 0.01 12.47 -12.87
N ASN A 134 1.16 11.93 -13.25
CA ASN A 134 1.39 11.39 -14.60
C ASN A 134 0.47 10.19 -14.90
N TRP A 135 0.21 9.34 -13.91
CA TRP A 135 -0.68 8.19 -14.08
C TRP A 135 -2.13 8.61 -14.28
N ILE A 136 -2.59 9.62 -13.54
CA ILE A 136 -3.94 10.17 -13.67
C ILE A 136 -4.10 10.97 -14.98
N GLY A 137 -3.00 11.38 -15.61
CA GLY A 137 -3.01 12.22 -16.80
C GLY A 137 -3.16 13.72 -16.51
N ILE A 138 -3.06 14.12 -15.25
CA ILE A 138 -3.02 15.52 -14.83
C ILE A 138 -1.59 16.02 -15.06
N GLY A 139 -1.27 16.53 -16.23
CA GLY A 139 0.08 17.03 -16.54
C GLY A 139 0.66 16.60 -17.87
N LYS A 140 -0.06 15.85 -18.66
CA LYS A 140 0.35 15.58 -20.04
C LYS A 140 0.05 16.82 -20.89
N SER A 141 1.09 17.66 -21.08
CA SER A 141 1.12 18.56 -22.23
C SER A 141 0.93 17.73 -23.49
N GLU A 142 0.25 18.32 -24.48
CA GLU A 142 -0.21 17.68 -25.73
C GLU A 142 0.88 16.97 -26.56
N GLU A 143 2.14 17.04 -26.20
CA GLU A 143 3.26 16.44 -26.94
C GLU A 143 3.46 14.92 -26.75
N GLN A 144 2.81 14.28 -25.74
CA GLN A 144 2.95 12.83 -25.52
C GLN A 144 1.75 11.99 -26.00
N LYS A 145 0.70 12.62 -26.54
CA LYS A 145 -0.45 11.90 -27.12
C LYS A 145 -0.19 11.28 -28.50
N ALA A 146 0.93 11.64 -29.13
CA ALA A 146 1.21 11.22 -30.52
C ALA A 146 1.97 9.89 -30.67
N THR A 147 2.41 9.25 -29.58
CA THR A 147 3.24 8.04 -29.64
C THR A 147 2.58 6.76 -29.13
N LEU A 148 1.32 6.81 -28.68
CA LEU A 148 0.60 5.65 -28.13
C LEU A 148 -0.42 5.00 -29.09
N ASP A 149 -0.61 5.53 -30.29
CA ASP A 149 -1.61 5.03 -31.27
C ASP A 149 -1.03 4.12 -32.37
N LEU A 150 0.20 3.57 -32.23
CA LEU A 150 0.84 2.83 -33.32
C LEU A 150 1.25 1.39 -33.01
N GLU A 151 0.80 0.78 -31.90
CA GLU A 151 1.05 -0.66 -31.65
C GLU A 151 -0.18 -1.41 -31.12
N GLN A 152 -1.22 -1.50 -31.92
CA GLN A 152 -2.24 -2.54 -31.80
C GLN A 152 -2.67 -3.02 -33.17
N THR A 153 -1.93 -3.92 -33.76
CA THR A 153 -2.45 -4.89 -34.73
C THR A 153 -1.46 -6.04 -34.85
N ILE A 154 -1.60 -7.09 -34.04
CA ILE A 154 -1.13 -8.44 -34.41
C ILE A 154 -2.25 -9.42 -34.03
N GLU A 155 -2.70 -10.11 -35.05
CA GLU A 155 -3.79 -11.09 -35.06
C GLU A 155 -3.47 -12.31 -34.19
N THR A 156 -4.54 -12.83 -33.56
CA THR A 156 -4.57 -14.10 -32.84
C THR A 156 -4.60 -15.28 -33.82
N PRO A 157 -3.93 -16.40 -33.54
CA PRO A 157 -4.38 -17.70 -34.02
C PRO A 157 -5.14 -18.45 -32.92
N ASP A 158 -6.30 -18.96 -33.33
CA ASP A 158 -7.17 -19.90 -32.63
C ASP A 158 -6.40 -21.08 -32.01
N THR A 159 -6.62 -21.29 -30.71
CA THR A 159 -6.43 -22.60 -30.08
C THR A 159 -7.59 -22.85 -29.12
N PRO A 160 -8.24 -24.02 -29.15
CA PRO A 160 -9.48 -24.29 -28.38
C PRO A 160 -9.21 -24.37 -26.88
N PRO A 161 -10.19 -24.02 -26.04
CA PRO A 161 -10.04 -23.97 -24.61
C PRO A 161 -9.92 -25.37 -24.01
N ILE A 162 -8.82 -25.63 -23.30
CA ILE A 162 -8.71 -26.74 -22.37
C ILE A 162 -9.34 -26.25 -21.06
N GLU A 163 -10.49 -26.75 -20.72
CA GLU A 163 -11.12 -26.57 -19.41
C GLU A 163 -10.19 -27.14 -18.32
N PRO A 164 -9.73 -26.33 -17.36
CA PRO A 164 -9.16 -26.88 -16.13
C PRO A 164 -10.35 -27.30 -15.23
N THR A 165 -10.41 -28.55 -14.92
CA THR A 165 -11.27 -29.10 -13.87
C THR A 165 -10.84 -28.54 -12.53
N THR A 166 -11.39 -27.39 -12.17
CA THR A 166 -11.20 -26.79 -10.85
C THR A 166 -12.03 -27.60 -9.87
N THR A 167 -11.37 -28.27 -8.95
CA THR A 167 -12.00 -28.92 -7.80
C THR A 167 -12.75 -27.82 -7.01
N GLU A 168 -14.02 -28.02 -6.67
CA GLU A 168 -14.89 -27.08 -5.92
C GLU A 168 -14.28 -26.58 -4.59
N ALA A 169 -13.18 -27.20 -4.13
CA ALA A 169 -12.48 -26.84 -2.90
C ALA A 169 -11.76 -25.49 -2.93
N ASP A 170 -11.41 -24.96 -4.11
CA ASP A 170 -10.53 -23.81 -4.28
C ASP A 170 -11.19 -22.62 -5.02
N SER A 171 -12.52 -22.54 -5.04
CA SER A 171 -13.21 -21.42 -5.69
C SER A 171 -13.08 -20.11 -4.91
N PRO A 172 -12.98 -18.93 -5.59
CA PRO A 172 -12.93 -17.64 -4.93
C PRO A 172 -14.08 -17.38 -3.97
N ASP A 173 -15.29 -17.85 -4.30
CA ASP A 173 -16.49 -17.70 -3.46
C ASP A 173 -16.37 -18.46 -2.14
N LYS A 174 -15.72 -19.61 -2.13
CA LYS A 174 -15.46 -20.38 -0.91
C LYS A 174 -14.41 -19.68 -0.04
N LEU A 175 -13.35 -19.15 -0.64
CA LEU A 175 -12.36 -18.37 0.10
C LEU A 175 -13.01 -17.15 0.78
N PHE A 176 -13.88 -16.43 0.08
CA PHE A 176 -14.58 -15.28 0.68
C PHE A 176 -15.47 -15.69 1.85
N ALA A 177 -16.17 -16.83 1.75
CA ALA A 177 -16.96 -17.36 2.83
C ALA A 177 -16.10 -17.75 4.05
N ASP A 178 -14.96 -18.40 3.81
CA ASP A 178 -14.02 -18.79 4.85
C ASP A 178 -13.38 -17.56 5.52
N LEU A 179 -12.95 -16.55 4.76
CA LEU A 179 -12.40 -15.31 5.30
C LEU A 179 -13.44 -14.54 6.13
N LYS A 180 -14.69 -14.51 5.69
CA LYS A 180 -15.77 -13.88 6.44
C LYS A 180 -15.92 -14.50 7.83
N ILE A 181 -15.93 -15.83 7.91
CA ILE A 181 -16.02 -16.56 9.18
C ILE A 181 -14.83 -16.20 10.08
N ILE A 182 -13.60 -16.17 9.54
CA ILE A 182 -12.38 -15.83 10.29
C ILE A 182 -12.47 -14.39 10.84
N PHE A 183 -12.92 -13.43 10.05
CA PHE A 183 -13.05 -12.04 10.49
C PHE A 183 -14.09 -11.88 11.61
N GLU A 184 -15.22 -12.57 11.50
CA GLU A 184 -16.25 -12.58 12.56
C GLU A 184 -15.72 -13.20 13.85
N GLN A 185 -14.94 -14.27 13.77
CA GLN A 185 -14.29 -14.91 14.92
C GLN A 185 -13.22 -14.05 15.57
N ILE A 186 -12.41 -13.34 14.77
CA ILE A 186 -11.45 -12.36 15.27
C ILE A 186 -12.18 -11.24 16.02
N LYS A 187 -13.26 -10.70 15.45
CA LYS A 187 -14.08 -9.64 16.06
C LYS A 187 -14.66 -10.08 17.41
N GLU A 188 -15.21 -11.26 17.49
CA GLU A 188 -15.77 -11.81 18.74
C GLU A 188 -14.67 -12.03 19.79
N THR A 189 -13.56 -12.63 19.40
CA THR A 189 -12.41 -12.90 20.28
C THR A 189 -11.84 -11.61 20.88
N ILE A 190 -11.68 -10.56 20.07
CA ILE A 190 -11.16 -9.27 20.53
C ILE A 190 -12.14 -8.60 21.50
N ASN A 191 -13.42 -8.61 21.19
CA ASN A 191 -14.42 -7.96 22.02
C ASN A 191 -14.54 -8.62 23.40
N THR A 192 -14.31 -9.92 23.49
CA THR A 192 -14.34 -10.68 24.76
C THR A 192 -13.02 -10.63 25.53
N ASP A 193 -11.87 -10.32 24.89
CA ASP A 193 -10.57 -10.26 25.59
C ASP A 193 -10.45 -8.98 26.42
N VAL A 194 -10.50 -9.14 27.74
CA VAL A 194 -10.40 -8.02 28.70
C VAL A 194 -9.02 -7.36 28.74
N ARG A 195 -7.98 -7.99 28.14
CA ARG A 195 -6.61 -7.47 28.11
C ARG A 195 -6.39 -6.47 26.98
N VAL A 196 -7.28 -6.46 26.00
CA VAL A 196 -7.23 -5.53 24.87
C VAL A 196 -7.92 -4.22 25.28
N LYS A 197 -7.22 -3.09 25.08
CA LYS A 197 -7.76 -1.76 25.37
C LYS A 197 -8.97 -1.47 24.49
N GLN A 198 -9.92 -0.70 25.03
CA GLN A 198 -11.17 -0.36 24.33
C GLN A 198 -10.89 0.36 22.99
N GLU A 199 -9.98 1.33 22.98
CA GLU A 199 -9.56 2.05 21.79
C GLU A 199 -9.08 1.09 20.66
N THR A 200 -8.25 0.11 21.04
CA THR A 200 -7.77 -0.92 20.07
C THR A 200 -8.91 -1.81 19.58
N LYS A 201 -9.89 -2.12 20.43
CA LYS A 201 -11.09 -2.87 20.02
C LYS A 201 -11.92 -2.09 19.01
N ASP A 202 -12.10 -0.80 19.24
CA ASP A 202 -12.89 0.08 18.38
C ASP A 202 -12.22 0.20 16.99
N ASP A 203 -10.91 0.42 16.93
CA ASP A 203 -10.13 0.47 15.68
C ASP A 203 -10.18 -0.86 14.90
N LEU A 204 -10.03 -1.99 15.61
CA LEU A 204 -10.13 -3.32 15.01
C LEU A 204 -11.52 -3.62 14.49
N ASN A 205 -12.57 -3.24 15.22
CA ASN A 205 -13.95 -3.42 14.78
C ASN A 205 -14.23 -2.65 13.49
N ILE A 206 -13.77 -1.39 13.39
CA ILE A 206 -13.89 -0.58 12.16
C ILE A 206 -13.16 -1.25 11.00
N THR A 207 -11.93 -1.73 11.22
CA THR A 207 -11.14 -2.40 10.19
C THR A 207 -11.80 -3.69 9.72
N ILE A 208 -12.33 -4.50 10.65
CA ILE A 208 -13.01 -5.77 10.32
C ILE A 208 -14.33 -5.50 9.58
N GLU A 209 -15.09 -4.48 9.95
CA GLU A 209 -16.30 -4.10 9.23
C GLU A 209 -16.01 -3.67 7.79
N ALA A 210 -14.95 -2.88 7.58
CA ALA A 210 -14.50 -2.51 6.26
C ALA A 210 -14.05 -3.73 5.43
N LEU A 211 -13.37 -4.70 6.04
CA LEU A 211 -13.00 -5.97 5.40
C LEU A 211 -14.23 -6.80 5.00
N LEU A 212 -15.22 -6.92 5.88
CA LEU A 212 -16.46 -7.65 5.60
C LEU A 212 -17.23 -7.02 4.44
N GLU A 213 -17.29 -5.68 4.40
CA GLU A 213 -17.91 -4.96 3.29
C GLU A 213 -17.13 -5.15 1.97
N THR A 214 -15.80 -5.13 2.03
CA THR A 214 -14.94 -5.36 0.88
C THR A 214 -15.10 -6.78 0.32
N LEU A 215 -15.25 -7.79 1.19
CA LEU A 215 -15.58 -9.15 0.77
C LEU A 215 -16.94 -9.19 0.06
N ARG A 216 -17.94 -8.47 0.58
CA ARG A 216 -19.28 -8.38 -0.04
C ARG A 216 -19.21 -7.78 -1.45
N LEU A 217 -18.37 -6.78 -1.65
CA LEU A 217 -18.17 -6.11 -2.93
C LEU A 217 -17.21 -6.86 -3.87
N LYS A 218 -16.60 -7.97 -3.41
CA LYS A 218 -15.60 -8.77 -4.14
C LYS A 218 -14.43 -7.92 -4.68
N ASN A 219 -14.03 -6.89 -3.94
CA ASN A 219 -12.93 -6.00 -4.32
C ASN A 219 -11.60 -6.48 -3.73
N PHE A 220 -10.86 -7.30 -4.48
CA PHE A 220 -9.59 -7.90 -4.03
C PHE A 220 -8.49 -6.87 -3.73
N LYS A 221 -8.48 -5.75 -4.45
CA LYS A 221 -7.46 -4.71 -4.25
C LYS A 221 -7.59 -4.06 -2.87
N ILE A 222 -8.81 -3.66 -2.51
CA ILE A 222 -9.08 -3.07 -1.20
C ILE A 222 -8.91 -4.11 -0.10
N LEU A 223 -9.32 -5.36 -0.34
CA LEU A 223 -9.17 -6.47 0.59
C LEU A 223 -7.71 -6.62 1.03
N ASN A 224 -6.77 -6.62 0.08
CA ASN A 224 -5.34 -6.77 0.38
C ASN A 224 -4.80 -5.63 1.24
N ALA A 225 -5.15 -4.38 0.93
CA ALA A 225 -4.72 -3.22 1.71
C ALA A 225 -5.23 -3.28 3.16
N LEU A 226 -6.50 -3.64 3.34
CA LEU A 226 -7.10 -3.78 4.68
C LEU A 226 -6.56 -5.00 5.44
N LEU A 227 -6.20 -6.09 4.74
CA LEU A 227 -5.59 -7.27 5.35
C LEU A 227 -4.21 -6.96 5.94
N ILE A 228 -3.42 -6.13 5.28
CA ILE A 228 -2.14 -5.65 5.82
C ILE A 228 -2.38 -4.88 7.13
N SER A 229 -3.35 -3.97 7.14
CA SER A 229 -3.72 -3.24 8.35
C SER A 229 -4.17 -4.18 9.48
N LEU A 230 -5.10 -5.09 9.20
CA LEU A 230 -5.58 -6.06 10.19
C LEU A 230 -4.43 -6.91 10.74
N ASN A 231 -3.55 -7.43 9.87
CA ASN A 231 -2.39 -8.22 10.28
C ASN A 231 -1.51 -7.49 11.29
N ASN A 232 -1.24 -6.22 11.04
CA ASN A 232 -0.42 -5.40 11.92
C ASN A 232 -1.09 -5.19 13.29
N MET A 233 -2.40 -4.93 13.28
CA MET A 233 -3.15 -4.68 14.52
C MET A 233 -3.27 -5.93 15.38
N ILE A 234 -3.44 -7.13 14.80
CA ILE A 234 -3.63 -8.38 15.54
C ILE A 234 -2.33 -9.12 15.86
N ALA A 235 -1.20 -8.78 15.23
CA ALA A 235 0.09 -9.47 15.40
C ALA A 235 0.54 -9.57 16.86
N ASN A 236 0.25 -8.56 17.66
CA ASN A 236 0.62 -8.47 19.07
C ASN A 236 -0.45 -8.97 20.03
N ILE A 237 -1.62 -9.39 19.54
CA ILE A 237 -2.74 -9.85 20.36
C ILE A 237 -2.70 -11.38 20.44
N LYS A 238 -2.35 -11.91 21.62
CA LYS A 238 -2.17 -13.37 21.81
C LYS A 238 -3.46 -14.18 21.53
N SER A 239 -4.62 -13.63 21.83
CA SER A 239 -5.91 -14.31 21.65
C SER A 239 -6.28 -14.51 20.17
N THR A 240 -5.73 -13.70 19.25
CA THR A 240 -6.04 -13.79 17.80
C THR A 240 -5.03 -14.62 17.02
N LYS A 241 -3.94 -15.09 17.66
CA LYS A 241 -2.83 -15.76 16.98
C LYS A 241 -3.25 -16.96 16.10
N TYR A 242 -4.20 -17.74 16.56
CA TYR A 242 -4.71 -18.90 15.81
C TYR A 242 -5.40 -18.43 14.51
N TYR A 243 -6.30 -17.50 14.61
CA TYR A 243 -7.04 -16.96 13.45
C TYR A 243 -6.13 -16.22 12.46
N HIS A 244 -5.11 -15.55 12.98
CA HIS A 244 -4.08 -14.91 12.14
C HIS A 244 -3.34 -15.94 11.28
N GLN A 245 -2.92 -17.07 11.86
CA GLN A 245 -2.24 -18.14 11.12
C GLN A 245 -3.16 -18.81 10.09
N GLU A 246 -4.42 -19.05 10.46
CA GLU A 246 -5.40 -19.65 9.55
C GLU A 246 -5.70 -18.72 8.37
N MET A 247 -5.88 -17.43 8.62
CA MET A 247 -6.08 -16.42 7.57
C MET A 247 -4.90 -16.40 6.59
N GLN A 248 -3.66 -16.37 7.09
CA GLN A 248 -2.46 -16.39 6.25
C GLN A 248 -2.39 -17.66 5.38
N THR A 249 -2.71 -18.80 5.94
CA THR A 249 -2.74 -20.09 5.19
C THR A 249 -3.77 -20.07 4.08
N ARG A 250 -4.96 -19.51 4.32
CA ARG A 250 -6.03 -19.41 3.31
C ARG A 250 -5.68 -18.43 2.20
N LEU A 251 -5.11 -17.29 2.57
CA LEU A 251 -4.65 -16.28 1.60
C LEU A 251 -3.50 -16.81 0.73
N ALA A 252 -2.52 -17.51 1.31
CA ALA A 252 -1.43 -18.11 0.55
C ALA A 252 -1.95 -19.06 -0.54
N LYS A 253 -2.88 -19.95 -0.19
CA LYS A 253 -3.51 -20.86 -1.17
C LYS A 253 -4.28 -20.11 -2.26
N PHE A 254 -4.92 -19.00 -1.90
CA PHE A 254 -5.62 -18.18 -2.89
C PHE A 254 -4.66 -17.57 -3.89
N TYR A 255 -3.56 -16.97 -3.41
CA TYR A 255 -2.55 -16.36 -4.28
C TYR A 255 -1.86 -17.38 -5.18
N GLU A 256 -1.61 -18.60 -4.68
CA GLU A 256 -1.04 -19.68 -5.49
C GLU A 256 -1.95 -20.15 -6.64
N ASN A 257 -3.28 -20.06 -6.46
CA ASN A 257 -4.24 -20.62 -7.43
C ASN A 257 -4.87 -19.58 -8.36
N PHE A 258 -4.85 -18.29 -8.00
CA PHE A 258 -5.62 -17.24 -8.70
C PHE A 258 -4.83 -15.98 -9.08
N ILE A 259 -3.55 -15.91 -8.76
CA ILE A 259 -2.63 -14.82 -9.14
C ILE A 259 -1.31 -15.39 -9.65
#